data_69962567fe7abdd258aeec8dfd83f5b4
#
_entry.id   69962567fe7abdd258aeec8dfd83f5b4
#
_cell.length_a   1.000
_cell.length_b   1.000
_cell.length_c   1.000
_cell.angle_alpha   90.00
_cell.angle_beta   90.00
_cell.angle_gamma   90.00
#
_symmetry.space_group_name_H-M   'P 1'
#
loop_
_entity.id
_entity.type
_entity.pdbx_description
1 polymer ?
#
loop_
_entity_poly.entity_id
_entity_poly.type
_entity_poly.pdbx_seq_one_letter_code
_entity_poly.pdbx_strand_id
1 'polypeptide(L)'
;DEDVMNIIRVEKPVGVVVAFGGQTAIKLTKHMAEHGVNILGTPPDAIDAAEDRERFDELLEQLKIKRPQGFTVMTCDEALEVANKIHYPVLMRPSYVLGGQNMIIAFNDDDIKEYMAIILDQGIENPVLIDKYLMGTELEIDAICDGEDILSPGIREHIERTGIHSGDSIAVYPAWNVSDSLINRIIECSKKLAIALNTKGLVNIQYIAYHDEIYVIE
;
A
#
# COMPACT_ATOMS: atom_id res chain seq x y z
N ASP A 1 13.41 -4.04 19.68
CA ASP A 1 12.47 -3.60 20.76
C ASP A 1 13.25 -3.15 22.01
N GLU A 2 14.14 -4.00 22.53
CA GLU A 2 14.83 -3.78 23.80
C GLU A 2 15.64 -2.48 23.83
N ASP A 3 16.43 -2.22 22.80
CA ASP A 3 17.27 -1.02 22.72
C ASP A 3 16.44 0.26 22.73
N VAL A 4 15.36 0.29 21.94
CA VAL A 4 14.45 1.44 21.87
C VAL A 4 13.77 1.67 23.22
N MET A 5 13.28 0.63 23.86
CA MET A 5 12.66 0.74 25.19
C MET A 5 13.65 1.17 26.27
N ASN A 6 14.91 0.75 26.19
CA ASN A 6 15.96 1.20 27.12
C ASN A 6 16.27 2.68 26.93
N ILE A 7 16.36 3.17 25.69
CA ILE A 7 16.54 4.60 25.39
C ILE A 7 15.36 5.41 25.94
N ILE A 8 14.11 4.97 25.70
CA ILE A 8 12.92 5.65 26.21
C ILE A 8 12.93 5.75 27.74
N ARG A 9 13.35 4.70 28.44
CA ARG A 9 13.44 4.72 29.91
C ARG A 9 14.48 5.71 30.43
N VAL A 10 15.60 5.88 29.71
CA VAL A 10 16.69 6.79 30.09
C VAL A 10 16.33 8.23 29.74
N GLU A 11 15.91 8.48 28.49
CA GLU A 11 15.67 9.84 27.98
C GLU A 11 14.32 10.41 28.43
N LYS A 12 13.34 9.56 28.77
CA LYS A 12 11.99 9.92 29.22
C LYS A 12 11.32 10.96 28.31
N PRO A 13 11.25 10.71 26.99
CA PRO A 13 10.62 11.63 26.06
C PRO A 13 9.12 11.76 26.36
N VAL A 14 8.51 12.90 25.96
CA VAL A 14 7.06 13.09 26.06
C VAL A 14 6.25 12.17 25.15
N GLY A 15 6.90 11.59 24.15
CA GLY A 15 6.35 10.63 23.19
C GLY A 15 7.35 10.31 22.08
N VAL A 16 6.94 9.42 21.18
CA VAL A 16 7.78 8.91 20.08
C VAL A 16 7.06 9.16 18.77
N VAL A 17 7.77 9.71 17.77
CA VAL A 17 7.31 9.83 16.39
C VAL A 17 7.85 8.65 15.60
N VAL A 18 6.97 7.84 15.01
CA VAL A 18 7.35 6.64 14.25
C VAL A 18 7.37 6.86 12.73
N ALA A 19 6.67 7.88 12.25
CA ALA A 19 6.45 8.14 10.82
C ALA A 19 7.74 8.33 9.99
N PHE A 20 8.85 8.71 10.60
CA PHE A 20 10.12 8.97 9.91
C PHE A 20 11.12 7.81 10.00
N GLY A 21 10.78 6.72 10.64
CA GLY A 21 11.68 5.58 10.87
C GLY A 21 11.49 4.41 9.91
N GLY A 22 10.65 4.58 8.88
CA GLY A 22 10.31 3.53 7.93
C GLY A 22 9.69 2.29 8.58
N GLN A 23 9.69 1.18 7.87
CA GLN A 23 9.07 -0.08 8.31
C GLN A 23 9.60 -0.60 9.66
N THR A 24 10.85 -0.32 10.01
CA THR A 24 11.41 -0.72 11.31
C THR A 24 10.71 -0.01 12.45
N ALA A 25 10.49 1.30 12.35
CA ALA A 25 9.81 2.06 13.40
C ALA A 25 8.30 1.71 13.45
N ILE A 26 7.67 1.52 12.30
CA ILE A 26 6.27 1.11 12.19
C ILE A 26 6.02 -0.21 12.93
N LYS A 27 6.85 -1.22 12.71
CA LYS A 27 6.76 -2.53 13.39
C LYS A 27 6.93 -2.45 14.90
N LEU A 28 7.65 -1.45 15.41
CA LEU A 28 7.84 -1.23 16.86
C LEU A 28 6.65 -0.51 17.51
N THR A 29 5.78 0.12 16.72
CA THR A 29 4.72 1.00 17.21
C THR A 29 3.80 0.29 18.20
N LYS A 30 3.32 -0.90 17.84
CA LYS A 30 2.42 -1.71 18.68
C LYS A 30 3.07 -2.08 20.01
N HIS A 31 4.30 -2.58 19.98
CA HIS A 31 5.05 -2.93 21.17
C HIS A 31 5.25 -1.73 22.11
N MET A 32 5.65 -0.58 21.58
CA MET A 32 5.80 0.65 22.36
C MET A 32 4.48 1.09 22.99
N ALA A 33 3.38 1.08 22.24
CA ALA A 33 2.06 1.47 22.73
C ALA A 33 1.56 0.54 23.86
N GLU A 34 1.72 -0.78 23.71
CA GLU A 34 1.38 -1.79 24.73
C GLU A 34 2.17 -1.59 26.04
N HIS A 35 3.37 -0.99 25.96
CA HIS A 35 4.20 -0.65 27.12
C HIS A 35 4.00 0.78 27.61
N GLY A 36 2.92 1.45 27.19
CA GLY A 36 2.52 2.77 27.69
C GLY A 36 3.33 3.94 27.11
N VAL A 37 4.06 3.73 26.03
CA VAL A 37 4.75 4.82 25.33
C VAL A 37 3.74 5.62 24.51
N ASN A 38 3.74 6.94 24.67
CA ASN A 38 2.89 7.83 23.90
C ASN A 38 3.41 7.94 22.46
N ILE A 39 2.62 7.51 21.48
CA ILE A 39 2.94 7.66 20.06
C ILE A 39 2.38 9.01 19.60
N LEU A 40 3.28 9.86 19.07
CA LEU A 40 2.94 11.19 18.55
C LEU A 40 2.65 11.10 17.05
N GLY A 41 1.54 11.70 16.63
CA GLY A 41 1.07 11.67 15.25
C GLY A 41 -0.06 10.66 15.04
N THR A 42 0.00 9.89 13.97
CA THR A 42 -1.00 8.87 13.64
C THR A 42 -1.08 7.81 14.75
N PRO A 43 -2.28 7.49 15.27
CA PRO A 43 -2.45 6.50 16.33
C PRO A 43 -2.01 5.10 15.92
N PRO A 44 -1.52 4.27 16.87
CA PRO A 44 -1.06 2.90 16.57
C PRO A 44 -2.10 2.03 15.85
N ASP A 45 -3.37 2.10 16.24
CA ASP A 45 -4.44 1.33 15.61
C ASP A 45 -4.71 1.77 14.16
N ALA A 46 -4.54 3.06 13.87
CA ALA A 46 -4.67 3.60 12.52
C ALA A 46 -3.51 3.15 11.61
N ILE A 47 -2.30 3.07 12.16
CA ILE A 47 -1.14 2.52 11.46
C ILE A 47 -1.37 1.03 11.17
N ASP A 48 -1.82 0.26 12.16
CA ASP A 48 -2.14 -1.16 12.00
C ASP A 48 -3.25 -1.38 10.96
N ALA A 49 -4.27 -0.52 10.93
CA ALA A 49 -5.35 -0.58 9.94
C ALA A 49 -4.88 -0.28 8.52
N ALA A 50 -3.86 0.56 8.34
CA ALA A 50 -3.27 0.83 7.04
C ALA A 50 -2.34 -0.29 6.55
N GLU A 51 -1.64 -0.98 7.49
CA GLU A 51 -0.71 -2.08 7.18
C GLU A 51 -1.44 -3.43 7.01
N ASP A 52 -2.58 -3.61 7.67
CA ASP A 52 -3.39 -4.83 7.58
C ASP A 52 -4.28 -4.78 6.35
N ARG A 53 -4.04 -5.69 5.40
CA ARG A 53 -4.75 -5.72 4.12
C ARG A 53 -6.27 -5.89 4.29
N GLU A 54 -6.72 -6.74 5.20
CA GLU A 54 -8.15 -7.00 5.37
C GLU A 54 -8.85 -5.77 5.93
N ARG A 55 -8.28 -5.16 6.97
CA ARG A 55 -8.78 -3.92 7.57
C ARG A 55 -8.77 -2.76 6.57
N PHE A 56 -7.71 -2.65 5.77
CA PHE A 56 -7.60 -1.62 4.75
C PHE A 56 -8.63 -1.82 3.63
N ASP A 57 -8.79 -3.05 3.15
CA ASP A 57 -9.79 -3.40 2.15
C ASP A 57 -11.21 -3.10 2.63
N GLU A 58 -11.56 -3.47 3.87
CA GLU A 58 -12.85 -3.13 4.49
C GLU A 58 -13.08 -1.62 4.56
N LEU A 59 -12.06 -0.86 4.92
CA LEU A 59 -12.12 0.60 4.96
C LEU A 59 -12.40 1.18 3.57
N LEU A 60 -11.69 0.73 2.55
CA LEU A 60 -11.90 1.16 1.16
C LEU A 60 -13.34 0.86 0.68
N GLU A 61 -13.87 -0.31 1.03
CA GLU A 61 -15.27 -0.69 0.71
C GLU A 61 -16.28 0.22 1.42
N GLN A 62 -16.10 0.51 2.71
CA GLN A 62 -16.95 1.44 3.46
C GLN A 62 -16.95 2.84 2.86
N LEU A 63 -15.79 3.32 2.41
CA LEU A 63 -15.62 4.62 1.78
C LEU A 63 -16.04 4.63 0.30
N LYS A 64 -16.36 3.47 -0.28
CA LYS A 64 -16.63 3.28 -1.72
C LYS A 64 -15.47 3.74 -2.59
N ILE A 65 -14.26 3.51 -2.14
CA ILE A 65 -13.02 3.78 -2.87
C ILE A 65 -12.64 2.50 -3.63
N LYS A 66 -12.35 2.64 -4.92
CA LYS A 66 -11.97 1.51 -5.76
C LYS A 66 -10.53 1.07 -5.47
N ARG A 67 -10.32 -0.24 -5.50
CA ARG A 67 -9.01 -0.90 -5.53
C ARG A 67 -8.99 -1.95 -6.63
N PRO A 68 -7.81 -2.38 -7.11
CA PRO A 68 -7.73 -3.54 -7.97
C PRO A 68 -8.35 -4.76 -7.28
N GLN A 69 -9.11 -5.54 -8.02
CA GLN A 69 -9.68 -6.78 -7.47
C GLN A 69 -8.55 -7.77 -7.22
N GLY A 70 -8.45 -8.29 -6.01
CA GLY A 70 -7.37 -9.19 -5.61
C GLY A 70 -7.81 -10.28 -4.66
N PHE A 71 -7.04 -11.37 -4.64
CA PHE A 71 -7.28 -12.55 -3.82
C PHE A 71 -5.96 -13.12 -3.31
N THR A 72 -6.03 -13.77 -2.17
CA THR A 72 -4.92 -14.53 -1.60
C THR A 72 -5.12 -16.00 -1.91
N VAL A 73 -4.09 -16.67 -2.40
CA VAL A 73 -4.10 -18.10 -2.79
C VAL A 73 -2.92 -18.83 -2.19
N MET A 74 -3.09 -20.14 -1.96
CA MET A 74 -2.06 -21.02 -1.41
C MET A 74 -1.57 -22.05 -2.42
N THR A 75 -2.40 -22.36 -3.43
CA THR A 75 -2.12 -23.43 -4.40
C THR A 75 -2.15 -22.91 -5.83
N CYS A 76 -1.53 -23.66 -6.74
CA CYS A 76 -1.56 -23.36 -8.17
C CYS A 76 -2.98 -23.43 -8.74
N ASP A 77 -3.79 -24.39 -8.30
CA ASP A 77 -5.16 -24.54 -8.79
C ASP A 77 -6.04 -23.35 -8.37
N GLU A 78 -5.92 -22.89 -7.11
CA GLU A 78 -6.56 -21.66 -6.65
C GLU A 78 -6.12 -20.45 -7.46
N ALA A 79 -4.82 -20.36 -7.76
CA ALA A 79 -4.24 -19.27 -8.55
C ALA A 79 -4.86 -19.20 -9.96
N LEU A 80 -5.00 -20.34 -10.62
CA LEU A 80 -5.62 -20.46 -11.94
C LEU A 80 -7.11 -20.09 -11.91
N GLU A 81 -7.83 -20.57 -10.89
CA GLU A 81 -9.26 -20.24 -10.72
C GLU A 81 -9.46 -18.73 -10.54
N VAL A 82 -8.68 -18.12 -9.66
CA VAL A 82 -8.73 -16.68 -9.39
C VAL A 82 -8.40 -15.88 -10.64
N ALA A 83 -7.30 -16.21 -11.34
CA ALA A 83 -6.88 -15.48 -12.53
C ALA A 83 -7.94 -15.55 -13.64
N ASN A 84 -8.56 -16.71 -13.84
CA ASN A 84 -9.66 -16.85 -14.79
C ASN A 84 -10.90 -16.04 -14.37
N LYS A 85 -11.17 -15.92 -13.08
CA LYS A 85 -12.28 -15.14 -12.52
C LYS A 85 -12.10 -13.63 -12.73
N ILE A 86 -10.89 -13.11 -12.45
CA ILE A 86 -10.59 -11.66 -12.56
C ILE A 86 -10.08 -11.26 -13.94
N HIS A 87 -9.86 -12.23 -14.81
CA HIS A 87 -9.33 -12.11 -16.16
C HIS A 87 -7.90 -11.58 -16.25
N TYR A 88 -7.15 -12.12 -17.20
CA TYR A 88 -5.78 -11.67 -17.50
C TYR A 88 -5.72 -10.24 -18.08
N PRO A 89 -4.60 -9.52 -17.94
CA PRO A 89 -3.43 -9.88 -17.14
C PRO A 89 -3.67 -9.75 -15.63
N VAL A 90 -2.91 -10.50 -14.85
CA VAL A 90 -2.92 -10.44 -13.38
C VAL A 90 -1.51 -10.17 -12.84
N LEU A 91 -1.43 -9.46 -11.72
CA LEU A 91 -0.21 -9.24 -10.97
C LEU A 91 -0.12 -10.28 -9.85
N MET A 92 0.98 -11.00 -9.79
CA MET A 92 1.24 -11.99 -8.75
C MET A 92 2.41 -11.54 -7.88
N ARG A 93 2.26 -11.67 -6.57
CA ARG A 93 3.30 -11.33 -5.59
C ARG A 93 3.20 -12.21 -4.35
N PRO A 94 4.32 -12.65 -3.75
CA PRO A 94 4.29 -13.29 -2.43
C PRO A 94 3.84 -12.29 -1.36
N SER A 95 3.09 -12.75 -0.34
CA SER A 95 2.53 -11.87 0.70
C SER A 95 3.59 -11.20 1.59
N TYR A 96 4.81 -11.74 1.65
CA TYR A 96 5.86 -11.29 2.56
C TYR A 96 7.17 -10.94 1.83
N VAL A 97 7.10 -10.08 0.83
CA VAL A 97 8.31 -9.61 0.13
C VAL A 97 8.42 -8.10 0.26
N LEU A 98 9.58 -7.65 0.75
CA LEU A 98 9.92 -6.23 0.82
C LEU A 98 10.38 -5.73 -0.57
N GLY A 99 9.88 -4.57 -0.99
CA GLY A 99 10.41 -3.86 -2.14
C GLY A 99 10.07 -4.45 -3.50
N GLY A 100 8.90 -5.09 -3.66
CA GLY A 100 8.42 -5.56 -4.98
C GLY A 100 9.24 -6.67 -5.63
N GLN A 101 10.19 -7.29 -4.91
CA GLN A 101 10.94 -8.43 -5.41
C GLN A 101 10.01 -9.61 -5.68
N ASN A 102 10.28 -10.35 -6.77
CA ASN A 102 9.49 -11.51 -7.18
C ASN A 102 8.03 -11.20 -7.56
N MET A 103 7.70 -9.96 -7.93
CA MET A 103 6.42 -9.66 -8.57
C MET A 103 6.51 -10.01 -10.06
N ILE A 104 5.47 -10.64 -10.58
CA ILE A 104 5.32 -10.90 -12.02
C ILE A 104 3.94 -10.49 -12.53
N ILE A 105 3.88 -10.18 -13.81
CA ILE A 105 2.62 -10.00 -14.53
C ILE A 105 2.40 -11.25 -15.36
N ALA A 106 1.35 -12.00 -15.05
CA ALA A 106 0.96 -13.18 -15.78
C ALA A 106 -0.12 -12.84 -16.82
N PHE A 107 0.07 -13.31 -18.04
CA PHE A 107 -0.84 -13.06 -19.17
C PHE A 107 -1.68 -14.29 -19.53
N ASN A 108 -1.33 -15.46 -19.00
CA ASN A 108 -1.98 -16.74 -19.29
C ASN A 108 -1.72 -17.74 -18.16
N ASP A 109 -2.35 -18.91 -18.26
CA ASP A 109 -2.24 -19.99 -17.28
C ASP A 109 -0.82 -20.56 -17.13
N ASP A 110 -0.04 -20.57 -18.21
CA ASP A 110 1.31 -21.13 -18.17
C ASP A 110 2.27 -20.23 -17.39
N ASP A 111 2.14 -18.91 -17.50
CA ASP A 111 2.88 -17.94 -16.68
C ASP A 111 2.61 -18.19 -15.18
N ILE A 112 1.35 -18.46 -14.81
CA ILE A 112 0.97 -18.76 -13.42
C ILE A 112 1.62 -20.04 -12.93
N LYS A 113 1.53 -21.12 -13.73
CA LYS A 113 2.12 -22.42 -13.37
C LYS A 113 3.63 -22.32 -13.17
N GLU A 114 4.31 -21.61 -14.07
CA GLU A 114 5.76 -21.39 -13.98
C GLU A 114 6.11 -20.65 -12.70
N TYR A 115 5.42 -19.55 -12.42
CA TYR A 115 5.67 -18.74 -11.23
C TYR A 115 5.37 -19.48 -9.93
N MET A 116 4.22 -20.18 -9.86
CA MET A 116 3.86 -20.96 -8.68
C MET A 116 4.86 -22.10 -8.43
N ALA A 117 5.38 -22.74 -9.50
CA ALA A 117 6.40 -23.76 -9.37
C ALA A 117 7.70 -23.20 -8.76
N ILE A 118 8.14 -22.00 -9.19
CA ILE A 118 9.31 -21.32 -8.63
C ILE A 118 9.12 -21.00 -7.14
N ILE A 119 7.94 -20.49 -6.76
CA ILE A 119 7.62 -20.16 -5.36
C ILE A 119 7.61 -21.41 -4.48
N LEU A 120 7.00 -22.48 -4.94
CA LEU A 120 6.93 -23.77 -4.21
C LEU A 120 8.30 -24.43 -4.08
N ASP A 121 9.15 -24.38 -5.13
CA ASP A 121 10.50 -24.93 -5.11
C ASP A 121 11.43 -24.19 -4.12
N GLN A 122 11.20 -22.91 -3.90
CA GLN A 122 11.91 -22.12 -2.89
C GLN A 122 11.47 -22.41 -1.44
N GLY A 123 10.52 -23.32 -1.24
CA GLY A 123 9.99 -23.67 0.09
C GLY A 123 9.25 -22.52 0.76
N ILE A 124 8.74 -21.58 -0.03
CA ILE A 124 7.96 -20.46 0.47
C ILE A 124 6.52 -20.96 0.73
N GLU A 125 6.23 -21.30 1.98
CA GLU A 125 4.88 -21.66 2.45
C GLU A 125 3.99 -20.42 2.69
N ASN A 126 4.24 -19.34 1.95
CA ASN A 126 3.51 -18.09 2.13
C ASN A 126 2.41 -17.96 1.08
N PRO A 127 1.28 -17.36 1.44
CA PRO A 127 0.23 -17.08 0.49
C PRO A 127 0.74 -16.15 -0.63
N VAL A 128 0.26 -16.38 -1.84
CA VAL A 128 0.49 -15.55 -3.02
C VAL A 128 -0.71 -14.64 -3.22
N LEU A 129 -0.46 -13.36 -3.43
CA LEU A 129 -1.47 -12.38 -3.79
C LEU A 129 -1.60 -12.33 -5.31
N ILE A 130 -2.84 -12.39 -5.79
CA ILE A 130 -3.17 -12.24 -7.21
C ILE A 130 -4.12 -11.07 -7.34
N ASP A 131 -3.66 -10.01 -7.96
CA ASP A 131 -4.44 -8.79 -8.18
C ASP A 131 -4.71 -8.59 -9.68
N LYS A 132 -5.86 -8.03 -10.01
CA LYS A 132 -6.11 -7.57 -11.39
C LYS A 132 -5.04 -6.56 -11.79
N TYR A 133 -4.27 -6.88 -12.83
CA TYR A 133 -3.29 -5.93 -13.34
C TYR A 133 -3.98 -4.85 -14.18
N LEU A 134 -3.84 -3.61 -13.75
CA LEU A 134 -4.37 -2.44 -14.43
C LEU A 134 -3.24 -1.73 -15.18
N MET A 135 -3.29 -1.73 -16.50
CA MET A 135 -2.30 -1.06 -17.36
C MET A 135 -2.62 0.44 -17.45
N GLY A 136 -2.57 1.11 -16.31
CA GLY A 136 -2.85 2.54 -16.18
C GLY A 136 -1.59 3.36 -15.93
N THR A 137 -1.78 4.56 -15.43
CA THR A 137 -0.72 5.46 -14.98
C THR A 137 -0.68 5.42 -13.46
N GLU A 138 0.48 5.17 -12.87
CA GLU A 138 0.66 5.28 -11.43
C GLU A 138 0.83 6.74 -11.03
N LEU A 139 0.09 7.12 -9.99
CA LEU A 139 0.06 8.46 -9.44
C LEU A 139 0.26 8.37 -7.94
N GLU A 140 0.95 9.33 -7.38
CA GLU A 140 1.29 9.36 -5.97
C GLU A 140 1.04 10.73 -5.39
N ILE A 141 0.42 10.79 -4.23
CA ILE A 141 0.16 12.00 -3.48
C ILE A 141 0.82 11.92 -2.10
N ASP A 142 1.61 12.93 -1.79
CA ASP A 142 2.04 13.19 -0.41
C ASP A 142 1.14 14.27 0.19
N ALA A 143 0.68 14.04 1.39
CA ALA A 143 -0.15 14.99 2.10
C ALA A 143 0.22 15.07 3.59
N ILE A 144 -0.15 16.19 4.21
CA ILE A 144 -0.14 16.34 5.67
C ILE A 144 -1.59 16.41 6.11
N CYS A 145 -1.97 15.57 7.06
CA CYS A 145 -3.31 15.52 7.64
C CYS A 145 -3.26 15.97 9.10
N ASP A 146 -4.21 16.78 9.53
CA ASP A 146 -4.38 17.18 10.93
C ASP A 146 -5.49 16.39 11.66
N GLY A 147 -6.15 15.48 10.95
CA GLY A 147 -7.29 14.69 11.39
C GLY A 147 -8.64 15.22 10.89
N GLU A 148 -8.69 16.43 10.33
CA GLU A 148 -9.90 17.06 9.80
C GLU A 148 -9.77 17.45 8.33
N ASP A 149 -8.56 17.83 7.91
CA ASP A 149 -8.26 18.23 6.54
C ASP A 149 -6.87 17.76 6.09
N ILE A 150 -6.59 17.86 4.80
CA ILE A 150 -5.28 17.57 4.23
C ILE A 150 -4.70 18.78 3.52
N LEU A 151 -3.39 18.91 3.59
CA LEU A 151 -2.61 19.79 2.73
C LEU A 151 -1.72 18.93 1.84
N SER A 152 -1.89 19.03 0.52
CA SER A 152 -1.01 18.40 -0.45
C SER A 152 -0.39 19.45 -1.39
N PRO A 153 0.91 19.39 -1.66
CA PRO A 153 1.55 20.27 -2.64
C PRO A 153 1.17 19.92 -4.09
N GLY A 154 0.67 18.70 -4.34
CA GLY A 154 0.29 18.21 -5.66
C GLY A 154 0.48 16.71 -5.81
N ILE A 155 0.40 16.24 -7.05
CA ILE A 155 0.44 14.81 -7.40
C ILE A 155 1.67 14.56 -8.28
N ARG A 156 2.36 13.45 -8.03
CA ARG A 156 3.43 12.92 -8.86
C ARG A 156 2.89 11.86 -9.82
N GLU A 157 3.47 11.81 -11.01
CA GLU A 157 3.16 10.80 -12.03
C GLU A 157 4.41 9.94 -12.25
N HIS A 158 4.26 8.62 -12.22
CA HIS A 158 5.34 7.69 -12.54
C HIS A 158 5.45 7.51 -14.06
N ILE A 159 6.66 7.49 -14.55
CA ILE A 159 6.94 7.33 -16.00
C ILE A 159 6.92 5.85 -16.39
N GLU A 160 7.33 4.98 -15.48
CA GLU A 160 7.33 3.54 -15.72
C GLU A 160 5.89 2.99 -15.73
N ARG A 161 5.77 1.82 -16.35
CA ARG A 161 4.51 1.06 -16.34
C ARG A 161 4.11 0.68 -14.92
N THR A 162 2.83 0.49 -14.70
CA THR A 162 2.29 -0.04 -13.44
C THR A 162 2.96 -1.37 -13.03
N GLY A 163 3.13 -1.58 -11.72
CA GLY A 163 3.78 -2.76 -11.17
C GLY A 163 5.31 -2.66 -11.05
N ILE A 164 5.90 -1.49 -11.26
CA ILE A 164 7.28 -1.18 -10.88
C ILE A 164 7.23 -0.50 -9.50
N HIS A 165 8.06 -0.97 -8.58
CA HIS A 165 8.13 -0.37 -7.24
C HIS A 165 8.45 1.13 -7.31
N SER A 166 7.78 1.95 -6.51
CA SER A 166 7.91 3.41 -6.55
C SER A 166 9.34 3.89 -6.31
N GLY A 167 10.12 3.17 -5.50
CA GLY A 167 11.54 3.46 -5.26
C GLY A 167 12.46 3.22 -6.46
N ASP A 168 12.00 2.45 -7.45
CA ASP A 168 12.73 2.14 -8.68
C ASP A 168 12.19 2.91 -9.90
N SER A 169 11.20 3.77 -9.69
CA SER A 169 10.53 4.54 -10.73
C SER A 169 11.01 5.99 -10.79
N ILE A 170 10.97 6.57 -11.98
CA ILE A 170 11.13 8.00 -12.19
C ILE A 170 9.75 8.66 -12.03
N ALA A 171 9.64 9.58 -11.10
CA ALA A 171 8.42 10.35 -10.90
C ALA A 171 8.61 11.79 -11.39
N VAL A 172 7.61 12.32 -12.10
CA VAL A 172 7.56 13.73 -12.50
C VAL A 172 6.56 14.50 -11.64
N TYR A 173 6.91 15.73 -11.32
CA TYR A 173 6.07 16.65 -10.56
C TYR A 173 6.05 18.03 -11.25
N PRO A 174 4.89 18.66 -11.41
CA PRO A 174 3.54 18.08 -11.20
C PRO A 174 3.22 16.99 -12.23
N ALA A 175 2.19 16.16 -11.97
CA ALA A 175 1.71 15.16 -12.92
C ALA A 175 1.38 15.83 -14.25
N TRP A 176 1.85 15.22 -15.36
CA TRP A 176 1.81 15.83 -16.69
C TRP A 176 0.60 15.40 -17.54
N ASN A 177 0.28 14.11 -17.53
CA ASN A 177 -0.78 13.53 -18.37
C ASN A 177 -2.09 13.30 -17.63
N VAL A 178 -2.38 14.10 -16.62
CA VAL A 178 -3.52 13.93 -15.74
C VAL A 178 -4.44 15.14 -15.84
N SER A 179 -5.73 14.90 -16.08
CA SER A 179 -6.70 15.98 -16.14
C SER A 179 -6.97 16.61 -14.76
N ASP A 180 -7.32 17.89 -14.73
CA ASP A 180 -7.70 18.58 -13.49
C ASP A 180 -8.86 17.87 -12.78
N SER A 181 -9.80 17.29 -13.53
CA SER A 181 -10.89 16.50 -12.97
C SER A 181 -10.39 15.28 -12.20
N LEU A 182 -9.40 14.57 -12.75
CA LEU A 182 -8.82 13.40 -12.11
C LEU A 182 -7.98 13.81 -10.88
N ILE A 183 -7.21 14.88 -10.98
CA ILE A 183 -6.46 15.47 -9.86
C ILE A 183 -7.39 15.79 -8.69
N ASN A 184 -8.50 16.48 -8.94
CA ASN A 184 -9.47 16.81 -7.91
C ASN A 184 -10.09 15.57 -7.26
N ARG A 185 -10.39 14.53 -8.04
CA ARG A 185 -10.92 13.25 -7.54
C ARG A 185 -9.89 12.54 -6.64
N ILE A 186 -8.61 12.56 -7.01
CA ILE A 186 -7.53 11.99 -6.18
C ILE A 186 -7.42 12.74 -4.85
N ILE A 187 -7.42 14.08 -4.87
CA ILE A 187 -7.35 14.90 -3.65
C ILE A 187 -8.55 14.59 -2.73
N GLU A 188 -9.77 14.57 -3.25
CA GLU A 188 -10.98 14.26 -2.49
C GLU A 188 -10.95 12.82 -1.93
N CYS A 189 -10.47 11.87 -2.71
CA CYS A 189 -10.31 10.49 -2.27
C CYS A 189 -9.27 10.38 -1.15
N SER A 190 -8.11 11.03 -1.32
CA SER A 190 -7.03 11.07 -0.34
C SER A 190 -7.48 11.71 0.98
N LYS A 191 -8.24 12.81 0.91
CA LYS A 191 -8.82 13.44 2.08
C LYS A 191 -9.74 12.48 2.85
N LYS A 192 -10.67 11.83 2.15
CA LYS A 192 -11.59 10.86 2.77
C LYS A 192 -10.83 9.73 3.46
N LEU A 193 -9.82 9.18 2.78
CA LEU A 193 -9.03 8.06 3.29
C LEU A 193 -8.19 8.47 4.50
N ALA A 194 -7.46 9.59 4.42
CA ALA A 194 -6.62 10.08 5.52
C ALA A 194 -7.44 10.38 6.79
N ILE A 195 -8.62 11.00 6.64
CA ILE A 195 -9.52 11.29 7.77
C ILE A 195 -10.06 9.98 8.36
N ALA A 196 -10.51 9.04 7.53
CA ALA A 196 -11.07 7.78 7.99
C ALA A 196 -10.02 6.90 8.71
N LEU A 197 -8.76 6.97 8.30
CA LEU A 197 -7.61 6.37 8.98
C LEU A 197 -7.19 7.17 10.24
N ASN A 198 -7.85 8.28 10.57
CA ASN A 198 -7.42 9.14 11.67
C ASN A 198 -5.92 9.53 11.59
N THR A 199 -5.47 9.78 10.37
CA THR A 199 -4.07 10.16 10.11
C THR A 199 -3.75 11.50 10.75
N LYS A 200 -2.59 11.59 11.39
CA LYS A 200 -2.04 12.85 11.92
C LYS A 200 -0.57 12.97 11.53
N GLY A 201 -0.28 13.89 10.64
CA GLY A 201 1.03 14.09 10.06
C GLY A 201 1.08 13.64 8.60
N LEU A 202 2.23 13.13 8.17
CA LEU A 202 2.46 12.74 6.79
C LEU A 202 1.69 11.47 6.42
N VAL A 203 1.13 11.47 5.22
CA VAL A 203 0.54 10.31 4.56
C VAL A 203 0.95 10.32 3.09
N ASN A 204 1.31 9.16 2.60
CA ASN A 204 1.55 8.88 1.19
C ASN A 204 0.47 7.91 0.70
N ILE A 205 -0.12 8.20 -0.45
CA ILE A 205 -1.15 7.34 -1.05
C ILE A 205 -0.82 7.16 -2.52
N GLN A 206 -0.85 5.91 -2.96
CA GLN A 206 -0.57 5.53 -4.34
C GLN A 206 -1.84 5.09 -5.06
N TYR A 207 -1.96 5.51 -6.30
CA TYR A 207 -3.11 5.29 -7.16
C TYR A 207 -2.70 4.74 -8.51
N ILE A 208 -3.61 4.01 -9.14
CA ILE A 208 -3.59 3.76 -10.59
C ILE A 208 -4.76 4.50 -11.22
N ALA A 209 -4.47 5.36 -12.20
CA ALA A 209 -5.47 5.92 -13.08
C ALA A 209 -5.64 5.00 -14.29
N TYR A 210 -6.85 4.45 -14.48
CA TYR A 210 -7.16 3.52 -15.55
C TYR A 210 -8.59 3.74 -16.08
N HIS A 211 -8.73 3.98 -17.39
CA HIS A 211 -10.02 4.27 -18.03
C HIS A 211 -10.83 5.37 -17.33
N ASP A 212 -10.16 6.49 -17.00
CA ASP A 212 -10.74 7.65 -16.30
C ASP A 212 -11.25 7.33 -14.87
N GLU A 213 -10.85 6.20 -14.31
CA GLU A 213 -11.12 5.82 -12.93
C GLU A 213 -9.83 5.79 -12.12
N ILE A 214 -9.97 5.97 -10.80
CA ILE A 214 -8.85 5.87 -9.86
C ILE A 214 -9.00 4.64 -8.98
N TYR A 215 -7.88 3.97 -8.72
CA TYR A 215 -7.79 2.80 -7.86
C TYR A 215 -6.67 3.02 -6.86
N VAL A 216 -6.96 2.88 -5.57
CA VAL A 216 -5.94 2.90 -4.51
C VAL A 216 -5.18 1.59 -4.53
N ILE A 217 -3.85 1.66 -4.42
CA ILE A 217 -2.99 0.47 -4.38
C ILE A 217 -2.14 0.38 -3.11
N GLU A 218 -1.82 1.54 -2.50
CA GLU A 218 -1.06 1.63 -1.25
C GLU A 218 -1.35 2.95 -0.52
#